data_f9d928a1d80cb2238e99b4c855611a41
#
_entry.id   f9d928a1d80cb2238e99b4c855611a41
#
_cell.length_a   1.000
_cell.length_b   1.000
_cell.length_c   1.000
_cell.angle_alpha   90.00
_cell.angle_beta   90.00
_cell.angle_gamma   90.00
#
_symmetry.space_group_name_H-M   'P 1'
#
loop_
_entity.id
_entity.type
_entity.pdbx_description
1 polymer ?
#
loop_
_entity_poly.entity_id
_entity_poly.type
_entity_poly.pdbx_seq_one_letter_code
_entity_poly.pdbx_strand_id
1 'polypeptide(L)'
;MTDKEQNESTIPKIEVDSDWKAEAQAEKERLAVAEQKVEERAQAQKIPDADFRGLLGALASQALMGLGMHQDPSSKGVMVDLEGSKFVIDLLAVVEEKTKGNLSEEEATELKQLQSELQNRFVQIAQLVAAQAQGGSLTPADTPEATPSIIDPTA
;
A
#
# COMPACT_ATOMS: atom_id res chain seq x y z
N MET A 1 20.66 -83.80 28.70
CA MET A 1 20.67 -83.49 27.31
C MET A 1 19.65 -82.39 27.11
N THR A 2 20.12 -81.24 26.94
CA THR A 2 19.42 -80.00 27.22
C THR A 2 19.23 -79.26 25.92
N ASP A 3 17.99 -79.23 25.46
CA ASP A 3 17.61 -78.37 24.35
C ASP A 3 17.41 -76.96 24.88
N LYS A 4 18.16 -76.09 24.30
CA LYS A 4 18.13 -74.66 24.57
C LYS A 4 17.43 -73.96 23.43
N GLU A 5 16.12 -73.80 23.60
CA GLU A 5 15.33 -72.98 22.71
C GLU A 5 15.79 -71.52 22.82
N GLN A 6 16.34 -71.05 21.72
CA GLN A 6 16.64 -69.65 21.51
C GLN A 6 15.31 -68.94 21.12
N ASN A 7 14.77 -68.24 22.09
CA ASN A 7 13.68 -67.30 21.84
C ASN A 7 14.28 -66.03 21.26
N GLU A 8 14.29 -65.98 19.92
CA GLU A 8 14.64 -64.80 19.13
C GLU A 8 13.47 -63.85 19.19
N SER A 9 13.55 -62.91 20.14
CA SER A 9 12.62 -61.82 20.30
C SER A 9 12.72 -60.88 19.07
N THR A 10 11.86 -61.09 18.12
CA THR A 10 11.66 -60.20 16.97
C THR A 10 11.03 -58.92 17.50
N ILE A 11 11.86 -57.93 17.82
CA ILE A 11 11.41 -56.58 18.09
C ILE A 11 10.96 -56.02 16.73
N PRO A 12 9.69 -55.61 16.55
CA PRO A 12 9.26 -55.00 15.34
C PRO A 12 10.04 -53.69 15.16
N LYS A 13 10.80 -53.66 14.07
CA LYS A 13 11.50 -52.45 13.60
C LYS A 13 10.44 -51.42 13.26
N ILE A 14 10.24 -50.47 14.17
CA ILE A 14 9.36 -49.33 13.89
C ILE A 14 10.04 -48.53 12.79
N GLU A 15 9.54 -48.63 11.58
CA GLU A 15 9.84 -47.68 10.50
C GLU A 15 9.23 -46.35 10.90
N VAL A 16 10.07 -45.51 11.43
CA VAL A 16 9.69 -44.11 11.68
C VAL A 16 9.57 -43.44 10.32
N ASP A 17 8.33 -43.30 9.89
CA ASP A 17 8.00 -42.51 8.69
C ASP A 17 8.72 -41.18 8.77
N SER A 18 9.64 -40.96 7.85
CA SER A 18 10.35 -39.68 7.73
C SER A 18 9.43 -38.54 7.27
N ASP A 19 8.24 -38.90 6.78
CA ASP A 19 7.22 -37.97 6.30
C ASP A 19 6.65 -37.09 7.41
N TRP A 20 6.38 -37.66 8.60
CA TRP A 20 5.84 -36.85 9.71
C TRP A 20 6.83 -35.79 10.20
N LYS A 21 8.14 -36.05 10.07
CA LYS A 21 9.17 -35.07 10.41
C LYS A 21 9.21 -33.90 9.43
N ALA A 22 9.04 -34.19 8.15
CA ALA A 22 8.97 -33.16 7.11
C ALA A 22 7.69 -32.32 7.26
N GLU A 23 6.57 -32.98 7.58
CA GLU A 23 5.29 -32.33 7.80
C GLU A 23 5.30 -31.43 9.05
N ALA A 24 5.86 -31.92 10.16
CA ALA A 24 6.04 -31.15 11.40
C ALA A 24 6.97 -29.94 11.20
N GLN A 25 8.01 -30.09 10.40
CA GLN A 25 8.93 -29.01 10.04
C GLN A 25 8.23 -27.95 9.18
N ALA A 26 7.47 -28.37 8.19
CA ALA A 26 6.69 -27.48 7.33
C ALA A 26 5.60 -26.73 8.10
N GLU A 27 4.95 -27.40 9.06
CA GLU A 27 3.95 -26.77 9.93
C GLU A 27 4.59 -25.76 10.88
N LYS A 28 5.75 -26.08 11.44
CA LYS A 28 6.51 -25.16 12.29
C LYS A 28 6.95 -23.90 11.51
N GLU A 29 7.39 -24.05 10.27
CA GLU A 29 7.75 -22.91 9.42
C GLU A 29 6.53 -22.06 9.06
N ARG A 30 5.39 -22.70 8.77
CA ARG A 30 4.12 -21.99 8.54
C ARG A 30 3.67 -21.19 9.75
N LEU A 31 3.77 -21.77 10.94
CA LEU A 31 3.43 -21.08 12.19
C LEU A 31 4.37 -19.90 12.46
N ALA A 32 5.68 -20.07 12.26
CA ALA A 32 6.65 -19.00 12.42
C ALA A 32 6.38 -17.82 11.46
N VAL A 33 6.06 -18.11 10.19
CA VAL A 33 5.68 -17.08 9.22
C VAL A 33 4.36 -16.42 9.58
N ALA A 34 3.40 -17.17 10.13
CA ALA A 34 2.12 -16.62 10.58
C ALA A 34 2.30 -15.73 11.80
N GLU A 35 3.12 -16.12 12.76
CA GLU A 35 3.48 -15.31 13.93
C GLU A 35 4.17 -14.01 13.53
N GLN A 36 5.16 -14.07 12.63
CA GLN A 36 5.81 -12.86 12.11
C GLN A 36 4.82 -11.91 11.43
N LYS A 37 3.89 -12.42 10.63
CA LYS A 37 2.85 -11.60 10.01
C LYS A 37 1.88 -10.98 11.01
N VAL A 38 1.59 -11.68 12.11
CA VAL A 38 0.75 -11.14 13.19
C VAL A 38 1.49 -10.06 13.95
N GLU A 39 2.78 -10.27 14.24
CA GLU A 39 3.62 -9.26 14.90
C GLU A 39 3.80 -8.01 14.03
N GLU A 40 4.07 -8.19 12.73
CA GLU A 40 4.16 -7.08 11.77
C GLU A 40 2.84 -6.29 11.68
N ARG A 41 1.69 -6.99 11.68
CA ARG A 41 0.38 -6.34 11.71
C ARG A 41 0.11 -5.65 13.04
N ALA A 42 0.50 -6.24 14.15
CA ALA A 42 0.35 -5.63 15.47
C ALA A 42 1.24 -4.38 15.61
N GLN A 43 2.45 -4.39 15.03
CA GLN A 43 3.31 -3.21 14.98
C GLN A 43 2.76 -2.14 14.03
N ALA A 44 2.18 -2.54 12.89
CA ALA A 44 1.54 -1.61 11.95
C ALA A 44 0.24 -0.97 12.51
N GLN A 45 -0.41 -1.64 13.47
CA GLN A 45 -1.59 -1.13 14.18
C GLN A 45 -1.24 -0.37 15.46
N LYS A 46 0.02 -0.32 15.86
CA LYS A 46 0.45 0.46 17.01
C LYS A 46 0.25 1.93 16.71
N ILE A 47 -0.63 2.56 17.47
CA ILE A 47 -0.83 4.01 17.36
C ILE A 47 0.51 4.68 17.64
N PRO A 48 0.99 5.56 16.75
CA PRO A 48 2.23 6.31 16.99
C PRO A 48 2.16 7.09 18.30
N ASP A 49 3.30 7.35 18.91
CA ASP A 49 3.37 8.20 20.07
C ASP A 49 2.78 9.58 19.74
N ALA A 50 2.12 10.19 20.71
CA ALA A 50 1.50 11.51 20.56
C ALA A 50 2.58 12.60 20.69
N ASP A 51 3.50 12.63 19.75
CA ASP A 51 4.58 13.61 19.63
C ASP A 51 4.51 14.31 18.26
N PHE A 52 5.47 15.19 17.98
CA PHE A 52 5.53 15.91 16.72
C PHE A 52 5.73 14.95 15.51
N ARG A 53 6.53 13.89 15.68
CA ARG A 53 6.71 12.85 14.69
C ARG A 53 5.43 12.08 14.39
N GLY A 54 4.68 11.75 15.44
CA GLY A 54 3.38 11.09 15.31
C GLY A 54 2.38 11.96 14.53
N LEU A 55 2.38 13.27 14.78
CA LEU A 55 1.56 14.22 14.01
C LEU A 55 1.98 14.26 12.53
N LEU A 56 3.26 14.37 12.24
CA LEU A 56 3.78 14.35 10.86
C LEU A 56 3.45 13.03 10.16
N GLY A 57 3.62 11.91 10.85
CA GLY A 57 3.30 10.59 10.32
C GLY A 57 1.81 10.42 10.00
N ALA A 58 0.93 10.94 10.83
CA ALA A 58 -0.52 10.90 10.60
C ALA A 58 -0.90 11.72 9.35
N LEU A 59 -0.38 12.95 9.23
CA LEU A 59 -0.63 13.79 8.05
C LEU A 59 -0.02 13.18 6.78
N ALA A 60 1.20 12.65 6.86
CA ALA A 60 1.82 11.95 5.73
C ALA A 60 1.00 10.75 5.26
N SER A 61 0.55 9.92 6.19
CA SER A 61 -0.28 8.76 5.87
C SER A 61 -1.59 9.16 5.19
N GLN A 62 -2.22 10.23 5.63
CA GLN A 62 -3.44 10.74 5.02
C GLN A 62 -3.19 11.27 3.61
N ALA A 63 -2.11 12.03 3.39
CA ALA A 63 -1.72 12.50 2.06
C ALA A 63 -1.42 11.33 1.11
N LEU A 64 -0.66 10.32 1.56
CA LEU A 64 -0.33 9.13 0.76
C LEU A 64 -1.56 8.29 0.44
N MET A 65 -2.52 8.20 1.36
CA MET A 65 -3.80 7.52 1.12
C MET A 65 -4.58 8.23 0.00
N GLY A 66 -4.68 9.54 0.03
CA GLY A 66 -5.32 10.32 -1.02
C GLY A 66 -4.58 10.24 -2.37
N LEU A 67 -3.26 10.06 -2.38
CA LEU A 67 -2.48 9.80 -3.59
C LEU A 67 -2.62 8.36 -4.12
N GLY A 68 -3.44 7.52 -3.48
CA GLY A 68 -3.69 6.15 -3.90
C GLY A 68 -2.57 5.18 -3.59
N MET A 69 -1.64 5.53 -2.70
CA MET A 69 -0.51 4.66 -2.34
C MET A 69 -0.88 3.58 -1.30
N HIS A 70 -2.04 3.68 -0.68
CA HIS A 70 -2.63 2.63 0.15
C HIS A 70 -3.72 1.93 -0.66
N GLN A 71 -3.38 0.81 -1.26
CA GLN A 71 -4.36 -0.04 -1.92
C GLN A 71 -4.98 -0.96 -0.87
N ASP A 72 -6.27 -0.83 -0.66
CA ASP A 72 -7.04 -1.87 0.00
C ASP A 72 -7.17 -3.04 -0.98
N PRO A 73 -6.69 -4.27 -0.62
CA PRO A 73 -6.76 -5.43 -1.49
C PRO A 73 -8.19 -5.81 -1.89
N SER A 74 -9.19 -5.29 -1.20
CA SER A 74 -10.62 -5.50 -1.49
C SER A 74 -11.20 -4.46 -2.44
N SER A 75 -10.53 -3.34 -2.70
CA SER A 75 -11.01 -2.32 -3.62
C SER A 75 -10.54 -2.60 -5.05
N LYS A 76 -11.49 -2.68 -5.97
CA LYS A 76 -11.26 -2.95 -7.40
C LYS A 76 -10.68 -1.76 -8.18
N GLY A 77 -10.12 -0.76 -7.50
CA GLY A 77 -9.54 0.41 -8.15
C GLY A 77 -8.77 1.29 -7.17
N VAL A 78 -7.78 1.99 -7.69
CA VAL A 78 -7.06 3.02 -6.93
C VAL A 78 -7.92 4.28 -6.97
N MET A 79 -8.49 4.65 -5.83
CA MET A 79 -9.12 5.96 -5.69
C MET A 79 -8.04 6.99 -5.39
N VAL A 80 -7.89 7.96 -6.28
CA VAL A 80 -6.98 9.09 -6.08
C VAL A 80 -7.81 10.33 -5.74
N ASP A 81 -7.55 10.91 -4.57
CA ASP A 81 -8.10 12.18 -4.12
C ASP A 81 -7.00 13.25 -4.10
N LEU A 82 -6.81 13.91 -5.23
CA LEU A 82 -5.80 14.95 -5.37
C LEU A 82 -6.12 16.19 -4.53
N GLU A 83 -7.39 16.55 -4.39
CA GLU A 83 -7.78 17.73 -3.60
C GLU A 83 -7.53 17.51 -2.12
N GLY A 84 -7.94 16.35 -1.58
CA GLY A 84 -7.66 15.98 -0.20
C GLY A 84 -6.17 15.85 0.09
N SER A 85 -5.40 15.26 -0.81
CA SER A 85 -3.94 15.17 -0.69
C SER A 85 -3.27 16.55 -0.68
N LYS A 86 -3.70 17.44 -1.59
CA LYS A 86 -3.20 18.82 -1.64
C LYS A 86 -3.49 19.56 -0.35
N PHE A 87 -4.69 19.44 0.18
CA PHE A 87 -5.08 20.05 1.43
C PHE A 87 -4.19 19.61 2.59
N VAL A 88 -3.88 18.32 2.69
CA VAL A 88 -2.99 17.81 3.75
C VAL A 88 -1.55 18.31 3.57
N ILE A 89 -1.05 18.41 2.33
CA ILE A 89 0.27 18.97 2.04
C ILE A 89 0.31 20.46 2.44
N ASP A 90 -0.76 21.20 2.15
CA ASP A 90 -0.88 22.61 2.56
C ASP A 90 -0.95 22.75 4.10
N LEU A 91 -1.60 21.79 4.80
CA LEU A 91 -1.58 21.77 6.28
C LEU A 91 -0.17 21.59 6.85
N LEU A 92 0.69 20.78 6.21
CA LEU A 92 2.09 20.66 6.64
C LEU A 92 2.84 22.00 6.54
N ALA A 93 2.55 22.81 5.53
CA ALA A 93 3.12 24.15 5.40
C ALA A 93 2.61 25.08 6.52
N VAL A 94 1.35 24.98 6.91
CA VAL A 94 0.81 25.70 8.07
C VAL A 94 1.48 25.26 9.36
N VAL A 95 1.70 23.94 9.54
CA VAL A 95 2.42 23.40 10.70
C VAL A 95 3.84 23.99 10.75
N GLU A 96 4.56 24.03 9.64
CA GLU A 96 5.90 24.63 9.57
C GLU A 96 5.89 26.10 9.99
N GLU A 97 4.95 26.87 9.47
CA GLU A 97 4.83 28.30 9.80
C GLU A 97 4.54 28.52 11.30
N LYS A 98 3.58 27.75 11.85
CA LYS A 98 3.12 27.92 13.23
C LYS A 98 4.08 27.37 14.28
N THR A 99 4.94 26.43 13.91
CA THR A 99 5.94 25.83 14.82
C THR A 99 7.32 26.44 14.65
N LYS A 100 7.48 27.43 13.80
CA LYS A 100 8.76 28.08 13.52
C LYS A 100 9.41 28.61 14.80
N GLY A 101 10.61 28.15 15.07
CA GLY A 101 11.38 28.49 16.28
C GLY A 101 11.10 27.60 17.51
N ASN A 102 10.12 26.69 17.43
CA ASN A 102 9.77 25.74 18.49
C ASN A 102 10.16 24.30 18.18
N LEU A 103 10.69 24.04 17.00
CA LEU A 103 11.15 22.71 16.58
C LEU A 103 12.62 22.52 16.85
N SER A 104 13.03 21.30 17.18
CA SER A 104 14.44 20.91 17.12
C SER A 104 14.93 20.92 15.67
N GLU A 105 16.25 20.93 15.46
CA GLU A 105 16.83 20.88 14.13
C GLU A 105 16.44 19.59 13.36
N GLU A 106 16.31 18.47 14.09
CA GLU A 106 15.86 17.20 13.54
C GLU A 106 14.41 17.28 13.06
N GLU A 107 13.50 17.78 13.91
CA GLU A 107 12.09 17.93 13.59
C GLU A 107 11.86 18.89 12.41
N ALA A 108 12.57 19.99 12.37
CA ALA A 108 12.50 20.95 11.28
C ALA A 108 13.02 20.34 9.95
N THR A 109 14.03 19.52 10.01
CA THR A 109 14.59 18.83 8.84
C THR A 109 13.62 17.74 8.34
N GLU A 110 13.07 16.94 9.24
CA GLU A 110 12.05 15.91 8.91
C GLU A 110 10.82 16.53 8.24
N LEU A 111 10.30 17.63 8.80
CA LEU A 111 9.15 18.31 8.24
C LEU A 111 9.41 18.80 6.81
N LYS A 112 10.56 19.42 6.54
CA LYS A 112 10.93 19.89 5.20
C LYS A 112 11.12 18.74 4.20
N GLN A 113 11.75 17.66 4.63
CA GLN A 113 11.94 16.48 3.79
C GLN A 113 10.60 15.86 3.42
N LEU A 114 9.71 15.70 4.41
CA LEU A 114 8.38 15.17 4.21
C LEU A 114 7.55 16.02 3.25
N GLN A 115 7.56 17.34 3.42
CA GLN A 115 6.87 18.26 2.51
C GLN A 115 7.38 18.10 1.07
N SER A 116 8.70 18.11 0.88
CA SER A 116 9.31 17.99 -0.45
C SER A 116 8.97 16.65 -1.09
N GLU A 117 8.99 15.57 -0.34
CA GLU A 117 8.65 14.23 -0.83
C GLU A 117 7.19 14.15 -1.24
N LEU A 118 6.28 14.61 -0.40
CA LEU A 118 4.84 14.59 -0.69
C LEU A 118 4.48 15.50 -1.87
N GLN A 119 5.09 16.68 -1.99
CA GLN A 119 4.91 17.56 -3.14
C GLN A 119 5.39 16.91 -4.44
N ASN A 120 6.55 16.28 -4.45
CA ASN A 120 7.05 15.55 -5.61
C ASN A 120 6.12 14.41 -6.02
N ARG A 121 5.66 13.61 -5.06
CA ARG A 121 4.70 12.53 -5.30
C ARG A 121 3.37 13.06 -5.82
N PHE A 122 2.87 14.14 -5.24
CA PHE A 122 1.65 14.79 -5.70
C PHE A 122 1.74 15.20 -7.17
N VAL A 123 2.83 15.86 -7.58
CA VAL A 123 3.04 16.27 -8.99
C VAL A 123 3.08 15.07 -9.92
N GLN A 124 3.78 13.99 -9.54
CA GLN A 124 3.85 12.77 -10.33
C GLN A 124 2.47 12.13 -10.53
N ILE A 125 1.69 12.00 -9.46
CA ILE A 125 0.35 11.41 -9.55
C ILE A 125 -0.61 12.33 -10.31
N ALA A 126 -0.56 13.64 -10.09
CA ALA A 126 -1.37 14.61 -10.84
C ALA A 126 -1.10 14.54 -12.34
N GLN A 127 0.16 14.39 -12.75
CA GLN A 127 0.53 14.21 -14.16
C GLN A 127 0.00 12.88 -14.73
N LEU A 128 0.08 11.79 -13.97
CA LEU A 128 -0.47 10.50 -14.40
C LEU A 128 -1.99 10.54 -14.58
N VAL A 129 -2.71 11.15 -13.63
CA VAL A 129 -4.15 11.32 -13.70
C VAL A 129 -4.55 12.20 -14.90
N ALA A 130 -3.84 13.31 -15.13
CA ALA A 130 -4.07 14.18 -16.29
C ALA A 130 -3.81 13.45 -17.62
N ALA A 131 -2.75 12.65 -17.70
CA ALA A 131 -2.45 11.86 -18.90
C ALA A 131 -3.53 10.79 -19.16
N GLN A 132 -4.05 10.14 -18.13
CA GLN A 132 -5.15 9.17 -18.26
C GLN A 132 -6.46 9.85 -18.71
N ALA A 133 -6.76 11.04 -18.20
CA ALA A 133 -7.94 11.80 -18.59
C ALA A 133 -7.86 12.25 -20.07
N GLN A 134 -6.68 12.56 -20.58
CA GLN A 134 -6.47 12.91 -21.99
C GLN A 134 -6.43 11.70 -22.91
N GLY A 135 -5.94 10.54 -22.46
CA GLY A 135 -5.91 9.30 -23.23
C GLY A 135 -7.27 8.60 -23.36
N GLY A 136 -8.24 8.94 -22.52
CA GLY A 136 -9.61 8.42 -22.59
C GLY A 136 -10.56 9.19 -23.53
N SER A 137 -10.10 10.28 -24.14
CA SER A 137 -10.94 11.14 -24.99
C SER A 137 -10.45 11.17 -26.45
N LEU A 138 -10.30 10.00 -27.05
CA LEU A 138 -10.26 9.87 -28.51
C LEU A 138 -11.39 8.95 -28.97
N THR A 139 -12.62 9.35 -28.73
CA THR A 139 -13.70 9.03 -29.63
C THR A 139 -13.82 10.20 -30.60
N PRO A 140 -13.51 10.02 -31.90
CA PRO A 140 -13.89 10.98 -32.90
C PRO A 140 -15.38 10.71 -33.16
N ALA A 141 -16.22 11.36 -32.44
CA ALA A 141 -17.63 11.37 -32.69
C ALA A 141 -18.10 12.81 -32.74
N ASP A 142 -18.57 13.12 -33.88
CA ASP A 142 -19.34 14.29 -34.31
C ASP A 142 -18.56 15.41 -35.00
N THR A 143 -18.26 15.11 -36.25
CA THR A 143 -18.32 16.15 -37.29
C THR A 143 -19.80 16.51 -37.47
N PRO A 144 -20.25 17.72 -37.21
CA PRO A 144 -21.56 18.15 -37.67
C PRO A 144 -21.49 18.23 -39.20
N GLU A 145 -22.16 17.29 -39.82
CA GLU A 145 -22.47 17.28 -41.25
C GLU A 145 -23.20 18.57 -41.56
N ALA A 146 -22.48 19.48 -42.19
CA ALA A 146 -23.06 20.67 -42.80
C ALA A 146 -24.00 20.22 -43.92
N THR A 147 -25.27 20.22 -43.68
CA THR A 147 -26.27 20.11 -44.71
C THR A 147 -26.20 21.34 -45.60
N PRO A 148 -25.93 21.22 -46.91
CA PRO A 148 -26.05 22.36 -47.81
C PRO A 148 -27.50 22.75 -47.95
N SER A 149 -27.85 23.93 -47.48
CA SER A 149 -29.10 24.59 -47.83
C SER A 149 -29.19 24.78 -49.33
N ILE A 150 -30.02 23.98 -49.94
CA ILE A 150 -30.43 24.23 -51.33
C ILE A 150 -31.34 25.45 -51.32
N ILE A 151 -30.81 26.58 -51.75
CA ILE A 151 -31.59 27.75 -52.10
C ILE A 151 -32.14 27.47 -53.49
N ASP A 152 -33.43 27.29 -53.56
CA ASP A 152 -34.18 27.22 -54.86
C ASP A 152 -34.38 28.63 -55.39
N PRO A 153 -33.88 28.95 -56.60
CA PRO A 153 -34.10 30.28 -57.19
C PRO A 153 -35.17 30.18 -58.24
N THR A 154 -36.45 30.11 -57.85
CA THR A 154 -37.55 30.33 -58.77
C THR A 154 -38.77 30.89 -58.05
N ALA A 155 -38.84 32.16 -58.03
CA ALA A 155 -40.08 32.94 -58.32
C ALA A 155 -39.74 34.40 -58.48
#